data_241745803599d833613196193b02e67b
#
_entry.id   241745803599d833613196193b02e67b
#
_cell.length_a   1.000
_cell.length_b   1.000
_cell.length_c   1.000
_cell.angle_alpha   90.00
_cell.angle_beta   90.00
_cell.angle_gamma   90.00
#
_symmetry.space_group_name_H-M   'P 1'
#
loop_
_entity.id
_entity.type
_entity.pdbx_description
1 polymer ?
#
loop_
_entity_poly.entity_id
_entity_poly.type
_entity_poly.pdbx_seq_one_letter_code
_entity_poly.pdbx_strand_id
1 'polypeptide(L)'
;GESLRRPQLGPNPHMISSRIPEDSRRAAVGVILWGDAEGARKLVLAQRGYGAPHHAGEIAFPGGMVEARDRDLPTTARREVAEEIGVTEDLWELGCFPDGVAKARVRFTPVFFRWEAPVPRFQRLDHELEQVLMLPLAPLMEAPWTIERLERHGLALDVPRLELPQAPLWGATAFILKAWLDVLKDCAGPRGPAQS
;
A
#
# COMPACT_ATOMS: atom_id res chain seq x y z
N GLY A 1 3.51 -31.06 0.95
CA GLY A 1 2.94 -29.72 0.89
C GLY A 1 3.16 -29.03 2.22
N GLU A 2 4.26 -28.30 2.38
CA GLU A 2 4.49 -27.44 3.53
C GLU A 2 3.60 -26.22 3.40
N SER A 3 2.64 -26.11 4.31
CA SER A 3 1.84 -24.91 4.52
C SER A 3 2.78 -23.77 4.90
N LEU A 4 2.95 -22.80 4.03
CA LEU A 4 3.62 -21.54 4.33
C LEU A 4 2.93 -20.91 5.55
N ARG A 5 3.56 -20.98 6.71
CA ARG A 5 3.10 -20.30 7.91
C ARG A 5 3.07 -18.81 7.60
N ARG A 6 1.88 -18.23 7.62
CA ARG A 6 1.70 -16.78 7.53
C ARG A 6 2.50 -16.13 8.65
N PRO A 7 3.37 -15.14 8.38
CA PRO A 7 4.06 -14.41 9.44
C PRO A 7 3.01 -13.78 10.34
N GLN A 8 3.09 -14.07 11.63
CA GLN A 8 2.25 -13.39 12.62
C GLN A 8 2.84 -12.00 12.83
N LEU A 9 2.28 -11.04 12.13
CA LEU A 9 2.52 -9.62 12.41
C LEU A 9 1.97 -9.34 13.81
N GLY A 10 2.78 -8.72 14.66
CA GLY A 10 2.38 -8.29 15.99
C GLY A 10 1.11 -7.42 15.92
N PRO A 11 0.40 -7.21 17.04
CA PRO A 11 -0.92 -6.63 17.06
C PRO A 11 -0.87 -5.16 16.64
N ASN A 12 -1.00 -4.92 15.34
CA ASN A 12 -1.37 -3.60 14.83
C ASN A 12 -2.90 -3.50 14.97
N PRO A 13 -3.44 -2.64 15.85
CA PRO A 13 -4.86 -2.56 16.13
C PRO A 13 -5.69 -2.16 14.90
N HIS A 14 -5.07 -1.64 13.84
CA HIS A 14 -5.71 -1.31 12.57
C HIS A 14 -5.72 -2.47 11.57
N MET A 15 -4.95 -3.53 11.82
CA MET A 15 -4.78 -4.69 10.94
C MET A 15 -5.38 -5.96 11.53
N ILE A 16 -6.24 -5.88 12.54
CA ILE A 16 -6.81 -7.05 13.21
C ILE A 16 -8.17 -7.37 12.59
N SER A 17 -8.21 -8.41 11.76
CA SER A 17 -9.44 -8.88 11.09
C SER A 17 -10.56 -9.25 12.06
N SER A 18 -10.25 -9.65 13.30
CA SER A 18 -11.23 -10.06 14.32
C SER A 18 -12.09 -8.92 14.90
N ARG A 19 -11.75 -7.65 14.61
CA ARG A 19 -12.50 -6.47 15.08
C ARG A 19 -13.18 -5.69 13.95
N ILE A 20 -13.14 -6.21 12.74
CA ILE A 20 -13.76 -5.55 11.60
C ILE A 20 -15.24 -5.87 11.62
N PRO A 21 -16.14 -4.88 11.69
CA PRO A 21 -17.58 -5.14 11.63
C PRO A 21 -17.93 -5.85 10.33
N GLU A 22 -18.83 -6.85 10.42
CA GLU A 22 -19.27 -7.64 9.25
C GLU A 22 -19.94 -6.78 8.18
N ASP A 23 -20.58 -5.69 8.59
CA ASP A 23 -21.25 -4.72 7.72
C ASP A 23 -20.30 -3.69 7.09
N SER A 24 -18.98 -3.88 7.22
CA SER A 24 -17.98 -2.98 6.63
C SER A 24 -18.00 -3.04 5.12
N ARG A 25 -18.02 -1.86 4.49
CA ARG A 25 -17.86 -1.75 3.03
C ARG A 25 -16.45 -2.20 2.65
N ARG A 26 -16.32 -2.92 1.55
CA ARG A 26 -15.05 -3.46 1.09
C ARG A 26 -14.38 -2.54 0.06
N ALA A 27 -13.07 -2.44 0.16
CA ALA A 27 -12.20 -1.72 -0.77
C ALA A 27 -10.94 -2.55 -1.05
N ALA A 28 -10.25 -2.24 -2.13
CA ALA A 28 -8.92 -2.78 -2.40
C ALA A 28 -7.98 -1.66 -2.85
N VAL A 29 -6.71 -1.80 -2.49
CA VAL A 29 -5.65 -0.88 -2.94
C VAL A 29 -4.54 -1.66 -3.64
N GLY A 30 -4.02 -1.10 -4.73
CA GLY A 30 -2.95 -1.71 -5.51
C GLY A 30 -1.57 -1.25 -5.01
N VAL A 31 -0.79 -2.17 -4.45
CA VAL A 31 0.61 -1.94 -4.07
C VAL A 31 1.50 -2.41 -5.21
N ILE A 32 1.97 -1.50 -6.04
CA ILE A 32 2.67 -1.80 -7.28
C ILE A 32 4.18 -1.65 -7.09
N LEU A 33 4.90 -2.71 -7.41
CA LEU A 33 6.37 -2.76 -7.42
C LEU A 33 6.85 -2.81 -8.88
N TRP A 34 7.41 -1.72 -9.33
CA TRP A 34 8.10 -1.67 -10.63
C TRP A 34 9.58 -1.98 -10.45
N GLY A 35 10.17 -2.74 -11.38
CA GLY A 35 11.60 -3.02 -11.40
C GLY A 35 12.23 -2.54 -12.69
N ASP A 36 13.34 -1.82 -12.61
CA ASP A 36 14.15 -1.45 -13.77
C ASP A 36 15.06 -2.60 -14.23
N ALA A 37 15.75 -2.38 -15.36
CA ALA A 37 16.65 -3.36 -15.94
C ALA A 37 17.87 -3.68 -15.04
N GLU A 38 18.25 -2.74 -14.18
CA GLU A 38 19.33 -2.86 -13.21
C GLU A 38 18.90 -3.58 -11.93
N GLY A 39 17.63 -3.94 -11.81
CA GLY A 39 17.06 -4.66 -10.68
C GLY A 39 16.63 -3.79 -9.50
N ALA A 40 16.73 -2.46 -9.62
CA ALA A 40 16.18 -1.56 -8.60
C ALA A 40 14.65 -1.66 -8.57
N ARG A 41 14.09 -1.58 -7.37
CA ARG A 41 12.65 -1.63 -7.16
C ARG A 41 12.14 -0.26 -6.75
N LYS A 42 11.03 0.14 -7.34
CA LYS A 42 10.31 1.37 -7.01
C LYS A 42 8.86 1.05 -6.67
N LEU A 43 8.36 1.71 -5.65
CA LEU A 43 6.97 1.66 -5.23
C LEU A 43 6.20 2.75 -5.96
N VAL A 44 5.05 2.40 -6.51
CA VAL A 44 4.16 3.35 -7.20
C VAL A 44 3.09 3.84 -6.25
N LEU A 45 2.95 5.15 -6.15
CA LEU A 45 1.97 5.86 -5.33
C LEU A 45 1.33 6.99 -6.16
N ALA A 46 0.17 7.42 -5.77
CA ALA A 46 -0.52 8.56 -6.35
C ALA A 46 -0.62 9.70 -5.33
N GLN A 47 -0.39 10.93 -5.74
CA GLN A 47 -0.65 12.11 -4.93
C GLN A 47 -1.93 12.78 -5.41
N ARG A 48 -2.86 13.02 -4.50
CA ARG A 48 -4.09 13.74 -4.80
C ARG A 48 -3.81 15.22 -4.96
N GLY A 49 -4.54 15.85 -5.88
CA GLY A 49 -4.45 17.30 -6.09
C GLY A 49 -4.91 18.09 -4.88
N TYR A 50 -4.34 19.27 -4.69
CA TYR A 50 -4.73 20.17 -3.60
C TYR A 50 -6.16 20.69 -3.73
N GLY A 51 -6.77 20.60 -4.92
CA GLY A 51 -8.16 20.93 -5.17
C GLY A 51 -9.13 19.76 -5.00
N ALA A 52 -8.67 18.56 -4.66
CA ALA A 52 -9.53 17.41 -4.48
C ALA A 52 -10.50 17.61 -3.28
N PRO A 53 -11.78 17.22 -3.39
CA PRO A 53 -12.78 17.45 -2.35
C PRO A 53 -12.48 16.68 -1.06
N HIS A 54 -11.73 15.58 -1.16
CA HIS A 54 -11.32 14.77 -0.03
C HIS A 54 -9.85 14.40 -0.14
N HIS A 55 -9.14 14.35 1.00
CA HIS A 55 -7.74 13.93 1.08
C HIS A 55 -6.79 14.74 0.18
N ALA A 56 -7.04 16.06 0.06
CA ALA A 56 -6.25 16.96 -0.78
C ALA A 56 -4.75 16.92 -0.41
N GLY A 57 -3.89 16.75 -1.41
CA GLY A 57 -2.43 16.67 -1.26
C GLY A 57 -1.90 15.36 -0.67
N GLU A 58 -2.77 14.43 -0.22
CA GLU A 58 -2.33 13.17 0.38
C GLU A 58 -1.70 12.24 -0.66
N ILE A 59 -0.72 11.46 -0.21
CA ILE A 59 -0.08 10.39 -0.99
C ILE A 59 -0.70 9.06 -0.58
N ALA A 60 -1.19 8.30 -1.56
CA ALA A 60 -1.87 7.04 -1.34
C ALA A 60 -1.50 5.98 -2.39
N PHE A 61 -1.77 4.72 -2.08
CA PHE A 61 -1.84 3.69 -3.09
C PHE A 61 -3.10 3.91 -3.94
N PRO A 62 -3.05 3.66 -5.27
CA PRO A 62 -4.26 3.62 -6.08
C PRO A 62 -5.25 2.62 -5.52
N GLY A 63 -6.52 3.00 -5.42
CA GLY A 63 -7.50 2.09 -4.84
C GLY A 63 -8.84 2.72 -4.53
N GLY A 64 -9.85 1.85 -4.39
CA GLY A 64 -11.20 2.29 -4.11
C GLY A 64 -12.13 1.16 -3.70
N MET A 65 -13.41 1.44 -3.78
CA MET A 65 -14.48 0.56 -3.31
C MET A 65 -14.74 -0.60 -4.26
N VAL A 66 -15.08 -1.77 -3.70
CA VAL A 66 -15.57 -2.90 -4.50
C VAL A 66 -16.87 -2.51 -5.20
N GLU A 67 -16.94 -2.75 -6.49
CA GLU A 67 -18.14 -2.60 -7.30
C GLU A 67 -18.80 -3.94 -7.63
N ALA A 68 -20.08 -3.91 -8.02
CA ALA A 68 -20.82 -5.13 -8.35
C ALA A 68 -20.23 -5.93 -9.53
N ARG A 69 -19.46 -5.27 -10.41
CA ARG A 69 -18.77 -5.90 -11.53
C ARG A 69 -17.46 -6.58 -11.15
N ASP A 70 -16.93 -6.29 -9.96
CA ASP A 70 -15.66 -6.85 -9.50
C ASP A 70 -15.87 -8.25 -8.96
N ARG A 71 -15.26 -9.25 -9.58
CA ARG A 71 -15.40 -10.66 -9.15
C ARG A 71 -14.63 -10.97 -7.85
N ASP A 72 -13.55 -10.23 -7.59
CA ASP A 72 -12.67 -10.39 -6.43
C ASP A 72 -11.88 -9.10 -6.14
N LEU A 73 -11.15 -9.07 -5.02
CA LEU A 73 -10.38 -7.90 -4.61
C LEU A 73 -9.19 -7.57 -5.53
N PRO A 74 -8.46 -8.56 -6.08
CA PRO A 74 -7.48 -8.28 -7.11
C PRO A 74 -8.08 -7.59 -8.35
N THR A 75 -9.28 -7.96 -8.75
CA THR A 75 -9.99 -7.29 -9.85
C THR A 75 -10.32 -5.85 -9.48
N THR A 76 -10.81 -5.58 -8.28
CA THR A 76 -11.03 -4.21 -7.79
C THR A 76 -9.73 -3.39 -7.83
N ALA A 77 -8.64 -3.92 -7.26
CA ALA A 77 -7.37 -3.21 -7.22
C ALA A 77 -6.83 -2.92 -8.63
N ARG A 78 -6.94 -3.86 -9.58
CA ARG A 78 -6.54 -3.65 -10.98
C ARG A 78 -7.38 -2.59 -11.67
N ARG A 79 -8.70 -2.59 -11.44
CA ARG A 79 -9.60 -1.60 -12.01
C ARG A 79 -9.23 -0.20 -11.53
N GLU A 80 -9.04 -0.02 -10.23
CA GLU A 80 -8.66 1.27 -9.63
C GLU A 80 -7.28 1.75 -10.13
N VAL A 81 -6.30 0.84 -10.22
CA VAL A 81 -4.98 1.13 -10.80
C VAL A 81 -5.11 1.60 -12.25
N ALA A 82 -5.95 0.95 -13.04
CA ALA A 82 -6.20 1.34 -14.43
C ALA A 82 -6.92 2.69 -14.52
N GLU A 83 -7.95 2.92 -13.69
CA GLU A 83 -8.77 4.13 -13.69
C GLU A 83 -8.00 5.36 -13.19
N GLU A 84 -7.16 5.22 -12.15
CA GLU A 84 -6.44 6.35 -11.57
C GLU A 84 -5.16 6.69 -12.31
N ILE A 85 -4.33 5.69 -12.64
CA ILE A 85 -2.97 5.91 -13.15
C ILE A 85 -2.70 5.28 -14.52
N GLY A 86 -3.70 4.64 -15.15
CA GLY A 86 -3.62 4.14 -16.52
C GLY A 86 -2.75 2.90 -16.70
N VAL A 87 -2.41 2.16 -15.64
CA VAL A 87 -1.63 0.93 -15.74
C VAL A 87 -2.57 -0.26 -15.93
N THR A 88 -2.54 -0.87 -17.12
CA THR A 88 -3.44 -1.97 -17.51
C THR A 88 -2.72 -3.25 -17.86
N GLU A 89 -1.44 -3.18 -18.26
CA GLU A 89 -0.67 -4.30 -18.79
C GLU A 89 0.54 -4.61 -17.92
N ASP A 90 1.10 -5.81 -18.10
CA ASP A 90 2.33 -6.28 -17.44
C ASP A 90 2.27 -6.27 -15.89
N LEU A 91 1.06 -6.32 -15.35
CA LEU A 91 0.80 -6.26 -13.91
C LEU A 91 0.52 -7.67 -13.36
N TRP A 92 1.51 -8.27 -12.71
CA TRP A 92 1.45 -9.63 -12.15
C TRP A 92 1.08 -9.59 -10.68
N GLU A 93 0.02 -10.30 -10.32
CA GLU A 93 -0.41 -10.42 -8.93
C GLU A 93 0.57 -11.26 -8.12
N LEU A 94 1.01 -10.72 -6.99
CA LEU A 94 1.87 -11.40 -6.03
C LEU A 94 1.08 -11.96 -4.84
N GLY A 95 -0.10 -11.41 -4.56
CA GLY A 95 -0.97 -11.81 -3.47
C GLY A 95 -1.54 -10.63 -2.68
N CYS A 96 -2.27 -10.95 -1.62
CA CYS A 96 -2.90 -9.97 -0.75
C CYS A 96 -2.17 -9.88 0.60
N PHE A 97 -2.15 -8.69 1.17
CA PHE A 97 -1.72 -8.45 2.54
C PHE A 97 -2.94 -8.45 3.48
N PRO A 98 -2.74 -8.62 4.80
CA PRO A 98 -3.85 -8.55 5.74
C PRO A 98 -4.66 -7.27 5.64
N ASP A 99 -5.97 -7.41 5.84
CA ASP A 99 -6.90 -6.29 5.75
C ASP A 99 -6.65 -5.23 6.81
N GLY A 100 -6.87 -3.97 6.43
CA GLY A 100 -6.94 -2.85 7.33
C GLY A 100 -8.34 -2.26 7.40
N VAL A 101 -8.55 -1.36 8.35
CA VAL A 101 -9.79 -0.61 8.50
C VAL A 101 -9.48 0.88 8.41
N ALA A 102 -10.14 1.57 7.50
CA ALA A 102 -10.13 3.01 7.41
C ALA A 102 -11.36 3.62 8.11
N LYS A 103 -11.40 4.96 8.17
CA LYS A 103 -12.58 5.69 8.67
C LYS A 103 -13.87 5.21 8.00
N ALA A 104 -14.98 5.38 8.68
CA ALA A 104 -16.33 5.07 8.17
C ALA A 104 -16.56 3.57 7.86
N ARG A 105 -15.94 2.66 8.60
CA ARG A 105 -16.11 1.22 8.42
C ARG A 105 -15.77 0.71 7.03
N VAL A 106 -14.72 1.24 6.42
CA VAL A 106 -14.18 0.70 5.17
C VAL A 106 -13.08 -0.30 5.51
N ARG A 107 -13.30 -1.54 5.14
CA ARG A 107 -12.32 -2.62 5.17
C ARG A 107 -11.58 -2.63 3.84
N PHE A 108 -10.30 -2.37 3.84
CA PHE A 108 -9.48 -2.39 2.64
C PHE A 108 -8.47 -3.53 2.66
N THR A 109 -8.23 -4.12 1.50
CA THR A 109 -7.24 -5.17 1.30
C THR A 109 -6.13 -4.66 0.38
N PRO A 110 -4.87 -4.62 0.83
CA PRO A 110 -3.75 -4.36 -0.06
C PRO A 110 -3.48 -5.55 -0.96
N VAL A 111 -3.48 -5.33 -2.26
CA VAL A 111 -3.14 -6.32 -3.29
C VAL A 111 -1.80 -5.94 -3.90
N PHE A 112 -0.84 -6.83 -3.82
CA PHE A 112 0.50 -6.60 -4.32
C PHE A 112 0.64 -7.04 -5.77
N PHE A 113 1.25 -6.18 -6.56
CA PHE A 113 1.54 -6.44 -7.96
C PHE A 113 3.01 -6.19 -8.26
N ARG A 114 3.57 -7.04 -9.12
CA ARG A 114 4.80 -6.77 -9.84
C ARG A 114 4.46 -6.21 -11.21
N TRP A 115 5.03 -5.07 -11.55
CA TRP A 115 4.86 -4.45 -12.84
C TRP A 115 6.14 -4.57 -13.66
N GLU A 116 6.03 -5.21 -14.82
CA GLU A 116 7.19 -5.61 -15.66
C GLU A 116 7.35 -4.74 -16.91
N ALA A 117 6.64 -3.63 -17.02
CA ALA A 117 6.81 -2.73 -18.15
C ALA A 117 8.27 -2.24 -18.26
N PRO A 118 8.90 -2.32 -19.45
CA PRO A 118 10.30 -1.90 -19.63
C PRO A 118 10.51 -0.41 -19.32
N VAL A 119 9.50 0.39 -19.61
CA VAL A 119 9.47 1.83 -19.31
C VAL A 119 8.13 2.15 -18.65
N PRO A 120 8.14 2.68 -17.43
CA PRO A 120 6.89 3.01 -16.74
C PRO A 120 6.20 4.16 -17.47
N ARG A 121 4.95 3.94 -17.85
CA ARG A 121 4.11 4.97 -18.47
C ARG A 121 2.83 5.07 -17.67
N PHE A 122 2.50 6.29 -17.29
CA PHE A 122 1.28 6.61 -16.58
C PHE A 122 0.39 7.49 -17.44
N GLN A 123 -0.91 7.22 -17.39
CA GLN A 123 -1.91 8.14 -17.87
C GLN A 123 -2.73 8.54 -16.67
N ARG A 124 -2.63 9.79 -16.28
CA ARG A 124 -3.46 10.33 -15.21
C ARG A 124 -4.88 10.50 -15.76
N LEU A 125 -5.74 9.55 -15.44
CA LEU A 125 -7.13 9.51 -15.90
C LEU A 125 -8.07 10.16 -14.89
N ASP A 126 -7.69 10.15 -13.61
CA ASP A 126 -8.41 10.86 -12.55
C ASP A 126 -7.96 12.32 -12.48
N HIS A 127 -8.93 13.24 -12.66
CA HIS A 127 -8.71 14.69 -12.54
C HIS A 127 -8.37 15.14 -11.13
N GLU A 128 -8.62 14.30 -10.13
CA GLU A 128 -8.28 14.57 -8.73
C GLU A 128 -6.83 14.26 -8.39
N LEU A 129 -6.07 13.62 -9.27
CA LEU A 129 -4.65 13.33 -9.06
C LEU A 129 -3.75 14.47 -9.53
N GLU A 130 -2.78 14.84 -8.71
CA GLU A 130 -1.71 15.79 -9.06
C GLU A 130 -0.60 15.09 -9.84
N GLN A 131 -0.09 13.99 -9.31
CA GLN A 131 1.02 13.24 -9.91
C GLN A 131 1.07 11.79 -9.45
N VAL A 132 1.81 10.98 -10.22
CA VAL A 132 2.22 9.62 -9.83
C VAL A 132 3.66 9.68 -9.34
N LEU A 133 3.91 9.06 -8.18
CA LEU A 133 5.21 9.01 -7.54
C LEU A 133 5.80 7.60 -7.68
N MET A 134 7.08 7.55 -8.02
CA MET A 134 7.87 6.31 -8.02
C MET A 134 8.98 6.41 -6.98
N LEU A 135 8.75 5.85 -5.80
CA LEU A 135 9.68 5.93 -4.68
C LEU A 135 10.62 4.71 -4.68
N PRO A 136 11.95 4.92 -4.69
CA PRO A 136 12.90 3.81 -4.57
C PRO A 136 12.68 3.04 -3.27
N LEU A 137 12.61 1.71 -3.35
CA LEU A 137 12.30 0.85 -2.20
C LEU A 137 13.44 0.84 -1.17
N ALA A 138 14.69 0.80 -1.63
CA ALA A 138 15.84 0.71 -0.73
C ALA A 138 15.93 1.92 0.24
N PRO A 139 15.82 3.19 -0.19
CA PRO A 139 15.73 4.32 0.72
C PRO A 139 14.53 4.26 1.67
N LEU A 140 13.37 3.75 1.24
CA LEU A 140 12.20 3.62 2.11
C LEU A 140 12.42 2.62 3.25
N MET A 141 13.20 1.57 3.01
CA MET A 141 13.56 0.59 4.03
C MET A 141 14.41 1.20 5.15
N GLU A 142 15.27 2.17 4.83
CA GLU A 142 16.17 2.85 5.78
C GLU A 142 15.62 4.18 6.30
N ALA A 143 14.44 4.58 5.83
CA ALA A 143 13.85 5.88 6.15
C ALA A 143 13.57 6.02 7.65
N PRO A 144 13.68 7.26 8.20
CA PRO A 144 13.43 7.56 9.60
C PRO A 144 11.92 7.66 9.86
N TRP A 145 11.25 6.52 9.97
CA TRP A 145 9.84 6.47 10.34
C TRP A 145 9.62 7.00 11.76
N THR A 146 8.62 7.83 11.91
CA THR A 146 8.14 8.29 13.22
C THR A 146 6.82 7.60 13.55
N ILE A 147 6.53 7.47 14.84
CA ILE A 147 5.26 6.95 15.33
C ILE A 147 4.55 8.10 16.05
N GLU A 148 3.42 8.51 15.54
CA GLU A 148 2.56 9.52 16.14
C GLU A 148 1.45 8.83 16.94
N ARG A 149 1.33 9.15 18.24
CA ARG A 149 0.28 8.61 19.06
C ARG A 149 -0.96 9.49 18.98
N LEU A 150 -2.00 8.96 18.38
CA LEU A 150 -3.30 9.62 18.23
C LEU A 150 -4.32 9.01 19.19
N GLU A 151 -5.03 9.86 19.91
CA GLU A 151 -6.19 9.42 20.68
C GLU A 151 -7.48 9.65 19.88
N ARG A 152 -8.22 8.57 19.62
CA ARG A 152 -9.52 8.63 18.98
C ARG A 152 -10.52 7.73 19.68
N HIS A 153 -11.66 8.32 20.06
CA HIS A 153 -12.76 7.60 20.70
C HIS A 153 -12.31 6.78 21.92
N GLY A 154 -11.37 7.30 22.72
CA GLY A 154 -10.83 6.62 23.90
C GLY A 154 -9.82 5.49 23.57
N LEU A 155 -9.40 5.36 22.33
CA LEU A 155 -8.37 4.42 21.90
C LEU A 155 -7.11 5.19 21.50
N ALA A 156 -6.00 4.82 22.08
CA ALA A 156 -4.69 5.30 21.65
C ALA A 156 -4.22 4.47 20.45
N LEU A 157 -3.86 5.15 19.36
CA LEU A 157 -3.42 4.55 18.12
C LEU A 157 -2.03 5.07 17.80
N ASP A 158 -1.10 4.15 17.60
CA ASP A 158 0.25 4.47 17.13
C ASP A 158 0.24 4.47 15.60
N VAL A 159 0.37 5.65 15.01
CA VAL A 159 0.26 5.85 13.54
C VAL A 159 1.64 6.11 12.96
N PRO A 160 2.13 5.27 12.05
CA PRO A 160 3.38 5.52 11.38
C PRO A 160 3.27 6.73 10.46
N ARG A 161 4.35 7.51 10.41
CA ARG A 161 4.48 8.69 9.57
C ARG A 161 5.88 8.74 8.97
N LEU A 162 5.98 9.12 7.70
CA LEU A 162 7.23 9.36 7.01
C LEU A 162 7.16 10.67 6.25
N GLU A 163 8.11 11.56 6.50
CA GLU A 163 8.21 12.81 5.76
C GLU A 163 8.82 12.55 4.38
N LEU A 164 8.11 12.96 3.34
CA LEU A 164 8.59 12.96 1.95
C LEU A 164 8.61 14.39 1.42
N PRO A 165 9.45 14.71 0.43
CA PRO A 165 9.55 16.06 -0.12
C PRO A 165 8.22 16.61 -0.65
N GLN A 166 7.33 15.77 -1.16
CA GLN A 166 6.06 16.15 -1.74
C GLN A 166 4.98 16.41 -0.69
N ALA A 167 4.85 15.48 0.25
CA ALA A 167 3.90 15.53 1.36
C ALA A 167 4.20 14.38 2.33
N PRO A 168 3.78 14.45 3.59
CA PRO A 168 3.96 13.34 4.52
C PRO A 168 3.12 12.12 4.11
N LEU A 169 3.73 10.96 4.26
CA LEU A 169 3.06 9.67 4.15
C LEU A 169 2.50 9.31 5.52
N TRP A 170 1.20 9.10 5.61
CA TRP A 170 0.50 8.84 6.87
C TRP A 170 -0.74 7.99 6.67
N GLY A 171 -1.49 7.71 7.73
CA GLY A 171 -2.76 6.98 7.67
C GLY A 171 -2.61 5.55 7.13
N ALA A 172 -3.61 5.07 6.38
CA ALA A 172 -3.67 3.71 5.87
C ALA A 172 -2.47 3.36 4.98
N THR A 173 -2.04 4.29 4.13
CA THR A 173 -0.89 4.10 3.24
C THR A 173 0.40 3.87 4.01
N ALA A 174 0.66 4.68 5.03
CA ALA A 174 1.83 4.52 5.90
C ALA A 174 1.78 3.20 6.69
N PHE A 175 0.61 2.80 7.17
CA PHE A 175 0.44 1.51 7.84
C PHE A 175 0.76 0.32 6.94
N ILE A 176 0.18 0.29 5.73
CA ILE A 176 0.45 -0.77 4.75
C ILE A 176 1.95 -0.85 4.47
N LEU A 177 2.54 0.31 4.12
CA LEU A 177 3.93 0.36 3.72
C LEU A 177 4.86 -0.03 4.87
N LYS A 178 4.68 0.57 6.06
CA LYS A 178 5.54 0.27 7.22
C LYS A 178 5.46 -1.20 7.62
N ALA A 179 4.25 -1.76 7.72
CA ALA A 179 4.06 -3.16 8.06
C ALA A 179 4.70 -4.11 7.02
N TRP A 180 4.58 -3.80 5.74
CA TRP A 180 5.21 -4.59 4.69
C TRP A 180 6.74 -4.47 4.70
N LEU A 181 7.29 -3.26 4.88
CA LEU A 181 8.74 -3.06 4.99
C LEU A 181 9.33 -3.79 6.20
N ASP A 182 8.61 -3.87 7.32
CA ASP A 182 9.05 -4.64 8.49
C ASP A 182 9.13 -6.13 8.17
N VAL A 183 8.12 -6.68 7.48
CA VAL A 183 8.17 -8.07 7.00
C VAL A 183 9.36 -8.31 6.07
N LEU A 184 9.64 -7.39 5.16
CA LEU A 184 10.80 -7.51 4.27
C LEU A 184 12.12 -7.50 5.04
N LYS A 185 12.25 -6.65 6.06
CA LYS A 185 13.45 -6.61 6.93
C LYS A 185 13.63 -7.92 7.69
N ASP A 186 12.56 -8.45 8.26
CA ASP A 186 12.58 -9.72 8.99
C ASP A 186 12.96 -10.89 8.08
N CYS A 187 12.44 -10.90 6.84
CA CYS A 187 12.79 -11.92 5.84
C CYS A 187 14.23 -11.78 5.31
N ALA A 188 14.75 -10.55 5.28
CA ALA A 188 16.11 -10.27 4.84
C ALA A 188 17.16 -10.53 5.91
N GLY A 189 16.79 -10.91 7.14
CA GLY A 189 17.57 -11.19 8.34
C GLY A 189 19.10 -11.28 8.19
N PRO A 190 19.93 -11.22 9.20
CA PRO A 190 21.38 -11.17 9.02
C PRO A 190 21.80 -12.36 8.16
N ARG A 191 22.28 -12.09 6.94
CA ARG A 191 22.95 -13.13 6.14
C ARG A 191 24.08 -13.65 7.01
N GLY A 192 23.92 -14.87 7.50
CA GLY A 192 24.99 -15.55 8.22
C GLY A 192 26.29 -15.42 7.43
N PRO A 193 27.46 -15.42 8.09
CA PRO A 193 28.72 -15.27 7.42
C PRO A 193 28.80 -16.30 6.28
N ALA A 194 29.13 -15.82 5.08
CA ALA A 194 29.36 -16.67 3.92
C ALA A 194 30.36 -17.74 4.35
N GLN A 195 29.92 -19.00 4.32
CA GLN A 195 30.82 -20.12 4.54
C GLN A 195 31.79 -20.11 3.37
N SER A 196 33.01 -19.72 3.67
CA SER A 196 34.20 -19.79 2.77
C SER A 196 34.64 -21.23 2.61
#